data_a77939850af557667cf20561da5438f8
#
_entry.id   a77939850af557667cf20561da5438f8
#
_cell.length_a   1.000
_cell.length_b   1.000
_cell.length_c   1.000
_cell.angle_alpha   90.00
_cell.angle_beta   90.00
_cell.angle_gamma   90.00
#
_symmetry.space_group_name_H-M   'P 1'
#
loop_
_entity.id
_entity.type
_entity.pdbx_description
1 polymer ?
#
loop_
_entity_poly.entity_id
_entity_poly.type
_entity_poly.pdbx_seq_one_letter_code
_entity_poly.pdbx_strand_id
1 'polypeptide(L)'
;FKGLDSAVKIYLLFSLITPQFSRTFVEQVVNSNNQEVGSFYSFHSVQLWGLGLSVVAIIYIGLIALCKLFYTHAKLQRTNVSSYFISLYVVCGFLLLATIISTAIGKVPDMRNIISDARLFIVWTIGALVANLIYKDKNIIVKIYDILFFSICVVGVRTLYFLLNDYVTGTPNLEYATQAYVAYPLMFVFAMATRNKLKRAVLTGLSLLAAISMKREDIAFVFICIMLLLFLILLFRNNILRTNAIIALVMLILIAFLFVFTLSVYSPQSFDFLLYKFDFFSKLITGSEQSSGSVLVRLYEIRNIIGASINYIYPIFVGFGFGGYFDFSLTGFPINLGISDYSFNEILQNKFVRPHSFTNYIFLKGGLIFLIYYLGVILLFMNQSYKMMKKTLIIGTIYSKEFKVYLFCFLYAVFCVNMFWQPMHIFLFAFLLNLLLLKNIKRN
;
A
#
# COMPACT_ATOMS: atom_id res chain seq x y z
N PHE A 1 -18.74 -22.57 10.45
CA PHE A 1 -17.54 -21.84 10.00
C PHE A 1 -17.63 -20.31 10.23
N LYS A 2 -18.10 -19.91 11.41
CA LYS A 2 -17.97 -18.53 11.91
C LYS A 2 -16.49 -18.12 12.02
N GLY A 3 -15.56 -19.06 12.07
CA GLY A 3 -14.13 -18.82 12.23
C GLY A 3 -13.44 -18.07 11.09
N LEU A 4 -13.82 -18.28 9.81
CA LEU A 4 -13.16 -17.58 8.69
C LEU A 4 -13.41 -16.05 8.74
N ASP A 5 -14.66 -15.64 8.98
CA ASP A 5 -15.00 -14.22 9.11
C ASP A 5 -14.25 -13.57 10.28
N SER A 6 -14.15 -14.25 11.42
CA SER A 6 -13.41 -13.78 12.58
C SER A 6 -11.89 -13.73 12.32
N ALA A 7 -11.32 -14.75 11.69
CA ALA A 7 -9.90 -14.79 11.35
C ALA A 7 -9.50 -13.64 10.41
N VAL A 8 -10.31 -13.37 9.39
CA VAL A 8 -10.08 -12.23 8.46
C VAL A 8 -10.16 -10.89 9.18
N LYS A 9 -11.16 -10.71 10.06
CA LYS A 9 -11.29 -9.46 10.83
C LYS A 9 -10.10 -9.24 11.76
N ILE A 10 -9.69 -10.27 12.49
CA ILE A 10 -8.53 -10.22 13.40
C ILE A 10 -7.27 -9.89 12.57
N TYR A 11 -7.05 -10.60 11.47
CA TYR A 11 -5.91 -10.34 10.60
C TYR A 11 -5.89 -8.89 10.08
N LEU A 12 -7.00 -8.40 9.52
CA LEU A 12 -7.09 -7.03 9.01
C LEU A 12 -6.85 -6.00 10.13
N LEU A 13 -7.41 -6.23 11.31
CA LEU A 13 -7.24 -5.36 12.46
C LEU A 13 -5.75 -5.26 12.84
N PHE A 14 -5.10 -6.40 13.09
CA PHE A 14 -3.68 -6.41 13.46
C PHE A 14 -2.79 -5.83 12.37
N SER A 15 -3.05 -6.17 11.11
CA SER A 15 -2.26 -5.70 9.97
C SER A 15 -2.37 -4.20 9.75
N LEU A 16 -3.53 -3.59 10.01
CA LEU A 16 -3.75 -2.16 9.85
C LEU A 16 -3.24 -1.32 11.03
N ILE A 17 -3.21 -1.91 12.24
CA ILE A 17 -2.79 -1.22 13.46
C ILE A 17 -1.26 -1.23 13.61
N THR A 18 -0.61 -2.33 13.27
CA THR A 18 0.84 -2.51 13.52
C THR A 18 1.69 -1.76 12.51
N PRO A 19 2.85 -1.20 12.93
CA PRO A 19 3.81 -0.60 12.02
C PRO A 19 4.30 -1.61 10.97
N GLN A 20 4.52 -1.13 9.76
CA GLN A 20 4.87 -2.00 8.62
C GLN A 20 6.38 -1.96 8.33
N PHE A 21 7.20 -2.17 9.35
CA PHE A 21 8.66 -2.22 9.20
C PHE A 21 9.12 -3.56 8.62
N SER A 22 10.14 -3.53 7.74
CA SER A 22 10.85 -4.73 7.36
C SER A 22 11.82 -5.15 8.48
N ARG A 23 12.13 -6.45 8.57
CA ARG A 23 13.10 -6.96 9.54
C ARG A 23 14.49 -6.32 9.35
N THR A 24 14.94 -6.20 8.11
CA THR A 24 16.23 -5.60 7.77
C THR A 24 16.31 -4.14 8.23
N PHE A 25 15.24 -3.38 8.11
CA PHE A 25 15.16 -2.02 8.59
C PHE A 25 15.25 -1.97 10.13
N VAL A 26 14.52 -2.84 10.83
CA VAL A 26 14.58 -2.94 12.31
C VAL A 26 15.97 -3.29 12.78
N GLU A 27 16.63 -4.27 12.18
CA GLU A 27 17.99 -4.67 12.52
C GLU A 27 19.01 -3.54 12.28
N GLN A 28 18.84 -2.76 11.22
CA GLN A 28 19.71 -1.60 10.95
C GLN A 28 19.53 -0.48 11.97
N VAL A 29 18.28 -0.12 12.29
CA VAL A 29 18.00 0.94 13.28
C VAL A 29 18.48 0.56 14.66
N VAL A 30 18.28 -0.68 15.07
CA VAL A 30 18.75 -1.20 16.37
C VAL A 30 20.28 -1.18 16.45
N ASN A 31 20.96 -1.64 15.41
CA ASN A 31 22.42 -1.68 15.38
C ASN A 31 23.07 -0.28 15.32
N SER A 32 22.40 0.69 14.65
CA SER A 32 22.93 2.05 14.53
C SER A 32 22.75 2.92 15.78
N ASN A 33 21.69 2.69 16.55
CA ASN A 33 21.28 3.59 17.62
C ASN A 33 21.37 2.99 19.03
N ASN A 34 21.88 1.77 19.21
CA ASN A 34 21.89 1.04 20.51
C ASN A 34 20.52 1.03 21.23
N GLN A 35 19.43 1.08 20.46
CA GLN A 35 18.06 1.13 21.02
C GLN A 35 17.55 -0.28 21.36
N GLU A 36 16.70 -0.36 22.37
CA GLU A 36 16.08 -1.64 22.74
C GLU A 36 15.25 -2.22 21.60
N VAL A 37 15.59 -3.43 21.21
CA VAL A 37 15.04 -4.18 20.06
C VAL A 37 13.52 -4.36 20.15
N GLY A 38 12.98 -4.44 21.36
CA GLY A 38 11.56 -4.79 21.58
C GLY A 38 10.53 -3.81 21.05
N SER A 39 10.87 -2.51 20.96
CA SER A 39 9.92 -1.47 20.54
C SER A 39 9.66 -1.44 19.03
N PHE A 40 10.52 -2.03 18.22
CA PHE A 40 10.42 -2.03 16.75
C PHE A 40 9.82 -3.29 16.15
N TYR A 41 9.73 -4.38 16.93
CA TYR A 41 9.11 -5.60 16.43
C TYR A 41 7.60 -5.42 16.24
N SER A 42 7.15 -5.74 15.04
CA SER A 42 5.74 -5.68 14.67
C SER A 42 5.28 -7.01 14.09
N PHE A 43 3.96 -7.18 13.97
CA PHE A 43 3.35 -8.32 13.30
C PHE A 43 3.93 -8.61 11.90
N HIS A 44 4.48 -7.59 11.22
CA HIS A 44 5.07 -7.71 9.88
C HIS A 44 6.56 -8.06 9.90
N SER A 45 7.28 -7.67 10.96
CA SER A 45 8.74 -7.89 11.09
C SER A 45 9.09 -9.20 11.77
N VAL A 46 8.23 -9.69 12.69
CA VAL A 46 8.43 -10.99 13.35
C VAL A 46 8.36 -12.12 12.33
N GLN A 47 9.35 -13.01 12.37
CA GLN A 47 9.43 -14.16 11.48
C GLN A 47 9.16 -15.48 12.24
N LEU A 48 8.40 -16.35 11.61
CA LEU A 48 8.19 -17.72 12.03
C LEU A 48 8.65 -18.64 10.88
N TRP A 49 9.63 -19.50 11.13
CA TRP A 49 10.25 -20.37 10.11
C TRP A 49 10.74 -19.62 8.86
N GLY A 50 11.28 -18.42 9.02
CA GLY A 50 11.77 -17.59 7.90
C GLY A 50 10.67 -16.85 7.12
N LEU A 51 9.39 -17.01 7.49
CA LEU A 51 8.27 -16.27 6.93
C LEU A 51 7.79 -15.21 7.93
N GLY A 52 7.49 -14.01 7.43
CA GLY A 52 6.87 -12.98 8.27
C GLY A 52 5.54 -13.48 8.86
N LEU A 53 5.25 -13.17 10.12
CA LEU A 53 4.06 -13.63 10.82
C LEU A 53 2.76 -13.25 10.09
N SER A 54 2.74 -12.10 9.43
CA SER A 54 1.62 -11.67 8.58
C SER A 54 1.36 -12.64 7.40
N VAL A 55 2.41 -13.20 6.81
CA VAL A 55 2.31 -14.20 5.72
C VAL A 55 1.79 -15.53 6.27
N VAL A 56 2.30 -15.96 7.41
CA VAL A 56 1.82 -17.17 8.09
C VAL A 56 0.33 -17.08 8.41
N ALA A 57 -0.12 -15.92 8.91
CA ALA A 57 -1.53 -15.66 9.15
C ALA A 57 -2.39 -15.71 7.88
N ILE A 58 -1.90 -15.15 6.75
CA ILE A 58 -2.59 -15.23 5.45
C ILE A 58 -2.69 -16.69 4.99
N ILE A 59 -1.61 -17.45 5.08
CA ILE A 59 -1.61 -18.89 4.73
C ILE A 59 -2.62 -19.65 5.58
N TYR A 60 -2.65 -19.40 6.89
CA TYR A 60 -3.62 -20.00 7.79
C TYR A 60 -5.07 -19.67 7.40
N ILE A 61 -5.36 -18.42 7.08
CA ILE A 61 -6.67 -18.00 6.55
C ILE A 61 -6.98 -18.71 5.24
N GLY A 62 -5.99 -18.87 4.36
CA GLY A 62 -6.12 -19.62 3.11
C GLY A 62 -6.48 -21.08 3.34
N LEU A 63 -5.84 -21.74 4.29
CA LEU A 63 -6.17 -23.12 4.66
C LEU A 63 -7.59 -23.25 5.20
N ILE A 64 -8.03 -22.34 6.09
CA ILE A 64 -9.42 -22.32 6.58
C ILE A 64 -10.40 -22.10 5.41
N ALA A 65 -10.05 -21.22 4.47
CA ALA A 65 -10.88 -20.95 3.29
C ALA A 65 -10.99 -22.19 2.38
N LEU A 66 -9.89 -22.88 2.13
CA LEU A 66 -9.87 -24.15 1.38
C LEU A 66 -10.69 -25.24 2.08
N CYS A 67 -10.48 -25.44 3.39
CA CYS A 67 -11.29 -26.39 4.17
C CYS A 67 -12.78 -26.07 4.07
N LYS A 68 -13.15 -24.78 4.15
CA LYS A 68 -14.54 -24.34 3.97
C LYS A 68 -15.06 -24.66 2.58
N LEU A 69 -14.27 -24.44 1.53
CA LEU A 69 -14.63 -24.73 0.16
C LEU A 69 -14.92 -26.23 -0.03
N PHE A 70 -14.01 -27.09 0.45
CA PHE A 70 -14.17 -28.55 0.34
C PHE A 70 -15.36 -29.06 1.19
N TYR A 71 -15.45 -28.65 2.45
CA TYR A 71 -16.48 -29.14 3.36
C TYR A 71 -17.90 -28.72 2.95
N THR A 72 -18.07 -27.50 2.46
CA THR A 72 -19.40 -26.98 2.11
C THR A 72 -19.79 -27.26 0.65
N HIS A 73 -18.92 -27.92 -0.14
CA HIS A 73 -19.08 -28.03 -1.60
C HIS A 73 -19.50 -26.70 -2.22
N ALA A 74 -18.98 -25.59 -1.66
CA ALA A 74 -19.35 -24.26 -2.08
C ALA A 74 -18.92 -24.05 -3.52
N LYS A 75 -19.89 -23.96 -4.42
CA LYS A 75 -19.62 -23.60 -5.82
C LYS A 75 -19.08 -22.16 -5.85
N LEU A 76 -17.83 -22.00 -6.32
CA LEU A 76 -17.31 -20.69 -6.69
C LEU A 76 -18.26 -20.11 -7.74
N GLN A 77 -18.79 -18.93 -7.49
CA GLN A 77 -19.78 -18.36 -8.39
C GLN A 77 -19.12 -18.08 -9.75
N ARG A 78 -19.62 -18.73 -10.81
CA ARG A 78 -19.25 -18.46 -12.21
C ARG A 78 -19.75 -17.05 -12.57
N THR A 79 -18.88 -16.07 -12.52
CA THR A 79 -19.18 -14.68 -12.84
C THR A 79 -17.93 -14.01 -13.38
N ASN A 80 -17.92 -12.69 -13.56
CA ASN A 80 -16.75 -11.88 -13.93
C ASN A 80 -15.51 -12.13 -13.06
N VAL A 81 -15.66 -12.73 -11.87
CA VAL A 81 -14.60 -13.21 -11.01
C VAL A 81 -13.82 -14.34 -11.69
N SER A 82 -14.49 -15.23 -12.46
CA SER A 82 -13.79 -16.30 -13.20
C SER A 82 -12.89 -15.74 -14.29
N SER A 83 -13.32 -14.72 -15.02
CA SER A 83 -12.51 -14.06 -16.04
C SER A 83 -11.29 -13.37 -15.44
N TYR A 84 -11.47 -12.74 -14.28
CA TYR A 84 -10.37 -12.13 -13.54
C TYR A 84 -9.35 -13.18 -13.06
N PHE A 85 -9.81 -14.30 -12.49
CA PHE A 85 -8.92 -15.39 -12.09
C PHE A 85 -8.21 -16.03 -13.28
N ILE A 86 -8.91 -16.28 -14.37
CA ILE A 86 -8.31 -16.81 -15.60
C ILE A 86 -7.19 -15.88 -16.06
N SER A 87 -7.45 -14.57 -16.14
CA SER A 87 -6.42 -13.60 -16.54
C SER A 87 -5.22 -13.58 -15.60
N LEU A 88 -5.43 -13.70 -14.28
CA LEU A 88 -4.35 -13.78 -13.29
C LEU A 88 -3.50 -15.04 -13.49
N TYR A 89 -4.11 -16.20 -13.72
CA TYR A 89 -3.38 -17.44 -13.96
C TYR A 89 -2.64 -17.44 -15.31
N VAL A 90 -3.21 -16.82 -16.34
CA VAL A 90 -2.53 -16.62 -17.63
C VAL A 90 -1.27 -15.78 -17.44
N VAL A 91 -1.36 -14.66 -16.73
CA VAL A 91 -0.20 -13.82 -16.41
C VAL A 91 0.82 -14.60 -15.57
N CYS A 92 0.39 -15.37 -14.59
CA CYS A 92 1.28 -16.25 -13.82
C CYS A 92 2.00 -17.27 -14.70
N GLY A 93 1.31 -17.84 -15.69
CA GLY A 93 1.89 -18.73 -16.70
C GLY A 93 2.99 -18.05 -17.54
N PHE A 94 2.77 -16.81 -17.98
CA PHE A 94 3.81 -16.02 -18.68
C PHE A 94 5.01 -15.75 -17.79
N LEU A 95 4.78 -15.41 -16.49
CA LEU A 95 5.88 -15.21 -15.54
C LEU A 95 6.69 -16.47 -15.29
N LEU A 96 6.05 -17.64 -15.21
CA LEU A 96 6.73 -18.93 -15.08
C LEU A 96 7.56 -19.25 -16.32
N LEU A 97 7.02 -19.04 -17.52
CA LEU A 97 7.75 -19.21 -18.78
C LEU A 97 8.96 -18.27 -18.83
N ALA A 98 8.78 -17.00 -18.50
CA ALA A 98 9.88 -16.04 -18.41
C ALA A 98 10.94 -16.46 -17.39
N THR A 99 10.53 -17.04 -16.25
CA THR A 99 11.45 -17.60 -15.24
C THR A 99 12.31 -18.72 -15.81
N ILE A 100 11.71 -19.66 -16.54
CA ILE A 100 12.42 -20.77 -17.17
C ILE A 100 13.47 -20.25 -18.16
N ILE A 101 13.07 -19.33 -19.04
CA ILE A 101 13.98 -18.72 -20.03
C ILE A 101 15.11 -17.97 -19.32
N SER A 102 14.76 -17.14 -18.33
CA SER A 102 15.75 -16.35 -17.59
C SER A 102 16.72 -17.20 -16.78
N THR A 103 16.27 -18.34 -16.27
CA THR A 103 17.14 -19.31 -15.60
C THR A 103 18.15 -19.89 -16.58
N ALA A 104 17.72 -20.24 -17.79
CA ALA A 104 18.59 -20.78 -18.83
C ALA A 104 19.70 -19.79 -19.26
N ILE A 105 19.43 -18.48 -19.20
CA ILE A 105 20.43 -17.43 -19.51
C ILE A 105 21.15 -16.88 -18.28
N GLY A 106 20.99 -17.50 -17.10
CA GLY A 106 21.68 -17.12 -15.87
C GLY A 106 21.19 -15.84 -15.21
N LYS A 107 19.99 -15.33 -15.58
CA LYS A 107 19.39 -14.10 -14.99
C LYS A 107 18.49 -14.38 -13.79
N VAL A 108 18.43 -15.59 -13.26
CA VAL A 108 17.77 -15.96 -12.00
C VAL A 108 18.81 -16.54 -11.04
N PRO A 109 19.18 -15.83 -9.98
CA PRO A 109 20.33 -16.21 -9.17
C PRO A 109 20.02 -17.26 -8.10
N ASP A 110 18.78 -17.32 -7.58
CA ASP A 110 18.44 -18.13 -6.41
C ASP A 110 16.98 -18.55 -6.40
N MET A 111 16.75 -19.81 -6.05
CA MET A 111 15.41 -20.38 -5.85
C MET A 111 14.61 -19.64 -4.76
N ARG A 112 15.27 -19.11 -3.73
CA ARG A 112 14.61 -18.29 -2.69
C ARG A 112 13.92 -17.08 -3.26
N ASN A 113 14.52 -16.43 -4.25
CA ASN A 113 13.94 -15.27 -4.91
C ASN A 113 12.71 -15.63 -5.73
N ILE A 114 12.73 -16.79 -6.41
CA ILE A 114 11.56 -17.34 -7.11
C ILE A 114 10.39 -17.54 -6.13
N ILE A 115 10.63 -18.22 -5.02
CA ILE A 115 9.61 -18.47 -3.99
C ILE A 115 9.09 -17.16 -3.40
N SER A 116 9.98 -16.21 -3.16
CA SER A 116 9.62 -14.89 -2.61
C SER A 116 8.70 -14.10 -3.53
N ASP A 117 8.93 -14.15 -4.84
CA ASP A 117 8.10 -13.47 -5.83
C ASP A 117 6.78 -14.23 -6.05
N ALA A 118 6.81 -15.57 -6.17
CA ALA A 118 5.62 -16.41 -6.33
C ALA A 118 4.65 -16.27 -5.13
N ARG A 119 5.17 -16.03 -3.94
CA ARG A 119 4.38 -15.76 -2.73
C ARG A 119 3.35 -14.66 -2.91
N LEU A 120 3.67 -13.62 -3.67
CA LEU A 120 2.75 -12.49 -3.92
C LEU A 120 1.47 -12.96 -4.63
N PHE A 121 1.59 -13.88 -5.59
CA PHE A 121 0.45 -14.47 -6.31
C PHE A 121 -0.38 -15.39 -5.42
N ILE A 122 0.27 -16.15 -4.53
CA ILE A 122 -0.42 -17.00 -3.55
C ILE A 122 -1.27 -16.13 -2.64
N VAL A 123 -0.71 -15.06 -2.09
CA VAL A 123 -1.41 -14.11 -1.23
C VAL A 123 -2.59 -13.46 -1.95
N TRP A 124 -2.40 -13.07 -3.21
CA TRP A 124 -3.46 -12.53 -4.05
C TRP A 124 -4.62 -13.52 -4.23
N THR A 125 -4.29 -14.75 -4.59
CA THR A 125 -5.29 -15.82 -4.75
C THR A 125 -6.08 -16.08 -3.47
N ILE A 126 -5.41 -16.12 -2.31
CA ILE A 126 -6.06 -16.28 -1.02
C ILE A 126 -7.02 -15.12 -0.73
N GLY A 127 -6.62 -13.87 -0.95
CA GLY A 127 -7.48 -12.71 -0.76
C GLY A 127 -8.76 -12.78 -1.60
N ALA A 128 -8.62 -13.16 -2.86
CA ALA A 128 -9.74 -13.33 -3.78
C ALA A 128 -10.66 -14.50 -3.40
N LEU A 129 -10.10 -15.64 -2.99
CA LEU A 129 -10.85 -16.81 -2.51
C LEU A 129 -11.67 -16.46 -1.26
N VAL A 130 -11.06 -15.80 -0.31
CA VAL A 130 -11.72 -15.37 0.94
C VAL A 130 -12.89 -14.44 0.64
N ALA A 131 -12.71 -13.46 -0.25
CA ALA A 131 -13.79 -12.57 -0.68
C ALA A 131 -14.97 -13.36 -1.25
N ASN A 132 -14.69 -14.38 -2.08
CA ASN A 132 -15.71 -15.23 -2.69
C ASN A 132 -16.51 -16.04 -1.65
N LEU A 133 -15.89 -16.45 -0.56
CA LEU A 133 -16.55 -17.22 0.51
C LEU A 133 -17.35 -16.34 1.48
N ILE A 134 -17.00 -15.06 1.61
CA ILE A 134 -17.61 -14.16 2.62
C ILE A 134 -18.62 -13.17 1.99
N TYR A 135 -18.60 -12.94 0.66
CA TYR A 135 -19.40 -11.89 0.02
C TYR A 135 -20.92 -12.00 0.26
N LYS A 136 -21.42 -13.20 0.61
CA LYS A 136 -22.84 -13.44 0.92
C LYS A 136 -23.30 -12.73 2.19
N ASP A 137 -22.37 -12.40 3.11
CA ASP A 137 -22.72 -11.63 4.29
C ASP A 137 -23.15 -10.21 3.87
N LYS A 138 -24.42 -9.87 4.16
CA LYS A 138 -24.99 -8.56 3.83
C LYS A 138 -24.25 -7.43 4.53
N ASN A 139 -23.75 -7.69 5.73
CA ASN A 139 -23.12 -6.69 6.60
C ASN A 139 -21.59 -6.60 6.44
N ILE A 140 -20.99 -7.35 5.51
CA ILE A 140 -19.51 -7.41 5.38
C ILE A 140 -18.88 -6.02 5.16
N ILE A 141 -19.51 -5.15 4.36
CA ILE A 141 -19.02 -3.80 4.11
C ILE A 141 -19.07 -2.95 5.39
N VAL A 142 -20.15 -3.09 6.17
CA VAL A 142 -20.28 -2.39 7.46
C VAL A 142 -19.20 -2.88 8.45
N LYS A 143 -18.95 -4.19 8.48
CA LYS A 143 -17.88 -4.77 9.32
C LYS A 143 -16.49 -4.28 8.91
N ILE A 144 -16.23 -4.16 7.60
CA ILE A 144 -14.98 -3.57 7.08
C ILE A 144 -14.87 -2.12 7.54
N TYR A 145 -15.95 -1.33 7.45
CA TYR A 145 -15.95 0.03 7.96
C TYR A 145 -15.54 0.09 9.44
N ASP A 146 -16.12 -0.76 10.28
CA ASP A 146 -15.85 -0.76 11.72
C ASP A 146 -14.37 -1.11 12.02
N ILE A 147 -13.78 -2.06 11.28
CA ILE A 147 -12.35 -2.41 11.37
C ILE A 147 -11.48 -1.22 10.94
N LEU A 148 -11.76 -0.62 9.80
CA LEU A 148 -11.01 0.52 9.29
C LEU A 148 -11.09 1.70 10.26
N PHE A 149 -12.27 1.99 10.79
CA PHE A 149 -12.48 3.07 11.74
C PHE A 149 -11.72 2.86 13.05
N PHE A 150 -11.77 1.65 13.61
CA PHE A 150 -11.02 1.31 14.81
C PHE A 150 -9.51 1.41 14.58
N SER A 151 -9.03 0.92 13.43
CA SER A 151 -7.61 1.00 13.05
C SER A 151 -7.13 2.46 12.96
N ILE A 152 -7.94 3.37 12.41
CA ILE A 152 -7.65 4.81 12.38
C ILE A 152 -7.50 5.37 13.80
N CYS A 153 -8.40 5.01 14.70
CA CYS A 153 -8.34 5.49 16.09
C CYS A 153 -7.04 5.05 16.77
N VAL A 154 -6.67 3.77 16.62
CA VAL A 154 -5.43 3.24 17.22
C VAL A 154 -4.18 3.88 16.61
N VAL A 155 -4.11 4.02 15.29
CA VAL A 155 -2.99 4.69 14.61
C VAL A 155 -2.91 6.15 15.03
N GLY A 156 -4.04 6.85 15.15
CA GLY A 156 -4.08 8.24 15.62
C GLY A 156 -3.55 8.40 17.04
N VAL A 157 -3.97 7.55 17.97
CA VAL A 157 -3.46 7.55 19.35
C VAL A 157 -1.95 7.25 19.38
N ARG A 158 -1.51 6.28 18.61
CA ARG A 158 -0.08 5.96 18.49
C ARG A 158 0.73 7.14 17.96
N THR A 159 0.25 7.81 16.92
CA THR A 159 0.92 8.98 16.34
C THR A 159 1.03 10.12 17.37
N LEU A 160 -0.05 10.38 18.13
CA LEU A 160 -0.03 11.36 19.22
C LEU A 160 0.97 10.98 20.33
N TYR A 161 1.04 9.71 20.70
CA TYR A 161 1.99 9.22 21.70
C TYR A 161 3.44 9.48 21.26
N PHE A 162 3.79 9.17 20.02
CA PHE A 162 5.15 9.41 19.52
C PHE A 162 5.46 10.90 19.39
N LEU A 163 4.50 11.73 18.97
CA LEU A 163 4.66 13.18 18.95
C LEU A 163 4.97 13.75 20.34
N LEU A 164 4.24 13.29 21.35
CA LEU A 164 4.48 13.70 22.73
C LEU A 164 5.84 13.20 23.25
N ASN A 165 6.20 11.97 22.90
CA ASN A 165 7.50 11.41 23.28
C ASN A 165 8.65 12.16 22.62
N ASP A 166 8.55 12.50 21.33
CA ASP A 166 9.54 13.29 20.59
C ASP A 166 9.71 14.69 21.19
N TYR A 167 8.59 15.29 21.62
CA TYR A 167 8.62 16.57 22.32
C TYR A 167 9.36 16.49 23.68
N VAL A 168 9.15 15.41 24.43
CA VAL A 168 9.76 15.20 25.75
C VAL A 168 11.22 14.79 25.64
N THR A 169 11.58 13.92 24.68
CA THR A 169 12.92 13.36 24.56
C THR A 169 13.85 14.15 23.64
N GLY A 170 13.33 15.06 22.83
CA GLY A 170 14.08 15.82 21.83
C GLY A 170 14.62 14.96 20.67
N THR A 171 14.24 13.67 20.60
CA THR A 171 14.67 12.74 19.55
C THR A 171 13.52 12.49 18.56
N PRO A 172 13.71 12.74 17.25
CA PRO A 172 12.64 12.56 16.26
C PRO A 172 12.41 11.07 15.98
N ASN A 173 11.48 10.45 16.72
CA ASN A 173 11.00 9.07 16.47
C ASN A 173 9.73 9.02 15.63
N LEU A 174 9.21 10.17 15.20
CA LEU A 174 7.95 10.31 14.50
C LEU A 174 7.90 9.53 13.18
N GLU A 175 9.04 9.41 12.52
CA GLU A 175 9.18 8.64 11.27
C GLU A 175 8.85 7.16 11.44
N TYR A 176 9.04 6.62 12.65
CA TYR A 176 8.80 5.22 12.98
C TYR A 176 7.36 4.94 13.42
N ALA A 177 6.65 5.98 13.87
CA ALA A 177 5.30 5.83 14.41
C ALA A 177 4.24 5.46 13.37
N THR A 178 4.46 5.77 12.12
CA THR A 178 3.37 6.06 11.20
C THR A 178 3.39 5.31 9.90
N GLN A 179 4.16 4.26 9.74
CA GLN A 179 4.15 3.45 8.51
C GLN A 179 2.84 2.67 8.27
N ALA A 180 1.71 3.24 8.67
CA ALA A 180 0.39 2.71 8.35
C ALA A 180 -0.17 3.43 7.12
N TYR A 181 0.40 3.19 5.95
CA TYR A 181 0.09 3.83 4.66
C TYR A 181 -1.39 3.90 4.28
N VAL A 182 -2.20 3.02 4.86
CA VAL A 182 -3.64 2.94 4.61
C VAL A 182 -4.42 3.93 5.49
N ALA A 183 -3.87 4.36 6.62
CA ALA A 183 -4.61 5.15 7.60
C ALA A 183 -4.91 6.59 7.17
N TYR A 184 -4.01 7.19 6.41
CA TYR A 184 -4.10 8.62 6.04
C TYR A 184 -5.26 8.97 5.12
N PRO A 185 -5.38 8.33 3.94
CA PRO A 185 -6.51 8.58 3.08
C PRO A 185 -7.83 8.22 3.77
N LEU A 186 -7.79 7.21 4.66
CA LEU A 186 -8.94 6.84 5.47
C LEU A 186 -9.37 7.94 6.41
N MET A 187 -8.47 8.52 7.19
CA MET A 187 -8.80 9.58 8.15
C MET A 187 -9.46 10.76 7.44
N PHE A 188 -8.92 11.19 6.30
CA PHE A 188 -9.45 12.29 5.52
C PHE A 188 -10.83 11.96 4.93
N VAL A 189 -11.00 10.76 4.35
CA VAL A 189 -12.29 10.26 3.85
C VAL A 189 -13.34 10.24 4.96
N PHE A 190 -12.98 9.76 6.13
CA PHE A 190 -13.90 9.69 7.27
C PHE A 190 -14.23 11.07 7.81
N ALA A 191 -13.29 12.01 7.82
CA ALA A 191 -13.52 13.40 8.19
C ALA A 191 -14.58 14.02 7.29
N MET A 192 -14.43 13.90 5.97
CA MET A 192 -15.37 14.49 5.01
C MET A 192 -16.77 13.88 5.05
N ALA A 193 -16.86 12.58 5.21
CA ALA A 193 -18.12 11.86 5.26
C ALA A 193 -18.71 11.79 6.67
N THR A 194 -18.31 12.66 7.60
CA THR A 194 -18.83 12.71 8.98
C THR A 194 -19.72 13.93 9.18
N ARG A 195 -20.93 13.71 9.74
CA ARG A 195 -21.91 14.79 10.02
C ARG A 195 -21.52 15.65 11.24
N ASN A 196 -20.96 15.02 12.25
CA ASN A 196 -20.58 15.68 13.50
C ASN A 196 -19.33 16.55 13.29
N LYS A 197 -19.44 17.87 13.55
CA LYS A 197 -18.37 18.86 13.35
C LYS A 197 -17.13 18.58 14.20
N LEU A 198 -17.30 18.23 15.49
CA LEU A 198 -16.18 17.90 16.38
C LEU A 198 -15.43 16.66 15.90
N LYS A 199 -16.16 15.59 15.59
CA LYS A 199 -15.56 14.35 15.06
C LYS A 199 -14.85 14.61 13.74
N ARG A 200 -15.37 15.49 12.88
CA ARG A 200 -14.72 15.92 11.64
C ARG A 200 -13.40 16.63 11.92
N ALA A 201 -13.40 17.59 12.84
CA ALA A 201 -12.20 18.34 13.23
C ALA A 201 -11.11 17.40 13.78
N VAL A 202 -11.47 16.50 14.69
CA VAL A 202 -10.53 15.50 15.24
C VAL A 202 -9.95 14.61 14.15
N LEU A 203 -10.78 14.05 13.26
CA LEU A 203 -10.29 13.18 12.16
C LEU A 203 -9.42 13.95 11.17
N THR A 204 -9.75 15.23 10.88
CA THR A 204 -8.93 16.07 10.01
C THR A 204 -7.59 16.37 10.69
N GLY A 205 -7.57 16.68 11.98
CA GLY A 205 -6.36 16.89 12.76
C GLY A 205 -5.48 15.64 12.79
N LEU A 206 -6.06 14.47 13.08
CA LEU A 206 -5.33 13.19 13.05
C LEU A 206 -4.79 12.87 11.66
N SER A 207 -5.53 13.16 10.58
CA SER A 207 -5.04 12.95 9.22
C SER A 207 -3.84 13.84 8.89
N LEU A 208 -3.84 15.07 9.35
CA LEU A 208 -2.72 15.99 9.17
C LEU A 208 -1.48 15.53 9.95
N LEU A 209 -1.65 15.23 11.24
CA LEU A 209 -0.56 14.72 12.08
C LEU A 209 0.07 13.48 11.46
N ALA A 210 -0.78 12.60 10.97
CA ALA A 210 -0.35 11.41 10.29
C ALA A 210 0.40 11.74 8.98
N ALA A 211 -0.06 12.68 8.16
CA ALA A 211 0.59 13.10 6.91
C ALA A 211 1.99 13.69 7.15
N ILE A 212 2.17 14.45 8.22
CA ILE A 212 3.46 15.10 8.55
C ILE A 212 4.53 14.07 8.92
N SER A 213 4.13 12.97 9.56
CA SER A 213 5.04 11.90 9.97
C SER A 213 5.42 10.96 8.83
N MET A 214 4.83 11.10 7.63
CA MET A 214 5.08 10.24 6.48
C MET A 214 6.43 10.50 5.82
N LYS A 215 6.90 9.50 5.07
CA LYS A 215 8.00 9.68 4.11
C LYS A 215 7.57 10.66 3.02
N ARG A 216 8.53 11.33 2.39
CA ARG A 216 8.29 12.33 1.31
C ARG A 216 7.39 11.82 0.20
N GLU A 217 7.57 10.56 -0.19
CA GLU A 217 6.80 9.88 -1.24
C GLU A 217 5.34 9.72 -0.86
N ASP A 218 5.08 9.42 0.40
CA ASP A 218 3.75 9.22 0.93
C ASP A 218 2.97 10.55 0.93
N ILE A 219 3.65 11.67 1.21
CA ILE A 219 3.06 13.01 1.14
C ILE A 219 2.57 13.31 -0.29
N ALA A 220 3.36 12.98 -1.31
CA ALA A 220 2.95 13.14 -2.71
C ALA A 220 1.70 12.30 -3.04
N PHE A 221 1.65 11.04 -2.57
CA PHE A 221 0.46 10.19 -2.76
C PHE A 221 -0.77 10.72 -2.02
N VAL A 222 -0.62 11.23 -0.81
CA VAL A 222 -1.74 11.89 -0.09
C VAL A 222 -2.26 13.07 -0.88
N PHE A 223 -1.37 13.90 -1.43
CA PHE A 223 -1.76 15.03 -2.27
C PHE A 223 -2.54 14.59 -3.51
N ILE A 224 -2.07 13.55 -4.22
CA ILE A 224 -2.78 12.96 -5.36
C ILE A 224 -4.15 12.44 -4.93
N CYS A 225 -4.27 11.78 -3.77
CA CYS A 225 -5.54 11.32 -3.24
C CYS A 225 -6.50 12.47 -2.93
N ILE A 226 -6.00 13.57 -2.37
CA ILE A 226 -6.81 14.76 -2.11
C ILE A 226 -7.32 15.36 -3.44
N MET A 227 -6.46 15.48 -4.44
CA MET A 227 -6.84 15.99 -5.76
C MET A 227 -7.89 15.10 -6.45
N LEU A 228 -7.70 13.78 -6.43
CA LEU A 228 -8.69 12.83 -6.94
C LEU A 228 -10.02 12.90 -6.20
N LEU A 229 -9.97 13.10 -4.89
CA LEU A 229 -11.14 13.26 -4.08
C LEU A 229 -11.92 14.52 -4.44
N LEU A 230 -11.23 15.66 -4.60
CA LEU A 230 -11.85 16.91 -5.06
C LEU A 230 -12.46 16.73 -6.44
N PHE A 231 -11.77 16.04 -7.35
CA PHE A 231 -12.29 15.71 -8.68
C PHE A 231 -13.57 14.86 -8.61
N LEU A 232 -13.60 13.82 -7.76
CA LEU A 232 -14.81 13.02 -7.54
C LEU A 232 -15.97 13.85 -7.00
N ILE A 233 -15.70 14.76 -6.08
CA ILE A 233 -16.71 15.65 -5.50
C ILE A 233 -17.33 16.55 -6.57
N LEU A 234 -16.52 17.04 -7.49
CA LEU A 234 -16.99 17.83 -8.63
C LEU A 234 -17.83 16.97 -9.59
N LEU A 235 -17.41 15.74 -9.85
CA LEU A 235 -18.15 14.80 -10.72
C LEU A 235 -19.53 14.43 -10.15
N PHE A 236 -19.64 14.21 -8.85
CA PHE A 236 -20.90 13.81 -8.24
C PHE A 236 -21.94 14.94 -8.15
N ARG A 237 -21.58 16.21 -8.36
CA ARG A 237 -22.47 17.39 -8.26
C ARG A 237 -23.31 17.40 -6.98
N ASN A 238 -22.85 16.76 -5.90
CA ASN A 238 -23.60 16.68 -4.64
C ASN A 238 -23.19 17.86 -3.76
N ASN A 239 -24.10 18.82 -3.56
CA ASN A 239 -23.82 20.04 -2.80
C ASN A 239 -23.36 19.77 -1.36
N ILE A 240 -23.92 18.76 -0.68
CA ILE A 240 -23.54 18.42 0.69
C ILE A 240 -22.09 17.89 0.73
N LEU A 241 -21.74 17.01 -0.21
CA LEU A 241 -20.39 16.46 -0.31
C LEU A 241 -19.38 17.58 -0.63
N ARG A 242 -19.73 18.45 -1.57
CA ARG A 242 -18.93 19.61 -1.96
C ARG A 242 -18.68 20.55 -0.80
N THR A 243 -19.72 20.95 -0.07
CA THR A 243 -19.60 21.82 1.10
C THR A 243 -18.77 21.18 2.21
N ASN A 244 -18.99 19.90 2.50
CA ASN A 244 -18.20 19.18 3.52
C ASN A 244 -16.73 19.05 3.12
N ALA A 245 -16.42 18.89 1.84
CA ALA A 245 -15.04 18.83 1.35
C ALA A 245 -14.35 20.17 1.46
N ILE A 246 -15.03 21.25 1.08
CA ILE A 246 -14.48 22.61 1.23
C ILE A 246 -14.20 22.91 2.71
N ILE A 247 -15.14 22.58 3.59
CA ILE A 247 -14.94 22.76 5.05
C ILE A 247 -13.75 21.92 5.54
N ALA A 248 -13.67 20.64 5.14
CA ALA A 248 -12.56 19.78 5.52
C ALA A 248 -11.20 20.29 4.99
N LEU A 249 -11.17 20.81 3.77
CA LEU A 249 -9.97 21.41 3.18
C LEU A 249 -9.53 22.68 3.92
N VAL A 250 -10.48 23.57 4.21
CA VAL A 250 -10.21 24.79 5.01
C VAL A 250 -9.69 24.42 6.39
N MET A 251 -10.33 23.46 7.05
CA MET A 251 -9.86 22.98 8.36
C MET A 251 -8.47 22.34 8.27
N LEU A 252 -8.18 21.57 7.21
CA LEU A 252 -6.88 21.00 6.99
C LEU A 252 -5.81 22.10 6.89
N ILE A 253 -6.05 23.14 6.10
CA ILE A 253 -5.13 24.28 5.92
C ILE A 253 -4.91 25.01 7.24
N LEU A 254 -5.98 25.30 7.99
CA LEU A 254 -5.89 26.00 9.28
C LEU A 254 -5.11 25.17 10.31
N ILE A 255 -5.39 23.86 10.40
CA ILE A 255 -4.70 22.98 11.35
C ILE A 255 -3.23 22.82 10.92
N ALA A 256 -2.94 22.73 9.60
CA ALA A 256 -1.58 22.68 9.08
C ALA A 256 -0.80 23.95 9.47
N PHE A 257 -1.41 25.11 9.28
CA PHE A 257 -0.80 26.39 9.65
C PHE A 257 -0.51 26.48 11.16
N LEU A 258 -1.50 26.15 12.00
CA LEU A 258 -1.32 26.12 13.46
C LEU A 258 -0.23 25.13 13.88
N PHE A 259 -0.18 23.96 13.26
CA PHE A 259 0.83 22.96 13.56
C PHE A 259 2.23 23.42 13.18
N VAL A 260 2.41 23.95 11.97
CA VAL A 260 3.70 24.49 11.49
C VAL A 260 4.14 25.64 12.40
N PHE A 261 3.24 26.54 12.76
CA PHE A 261 3.51 27.62 13.70
C PHE A 261 3.91 27.09 15.08
N THR A 262 3.20 26.11 15.61
CA THR A 262 3.54 25.48 16.90
C THR A 262 4.91 24.81 16.85
N LEU A 263 5.23 24.08 15.80
CA LEU A 263 6.55 23.47 15.64
C LEU A 263 7.67 24.52 15.55
N SER A 264 7.47 25.60 14.82
CA SER A 264 8.48 26.66 14.67
C SER A 264 8.82 27.34 16.00
N VAL A 265 7.86 27.43 16.93
CA VAL A 265 8.03 28.06 18.23
C VAL A 265 8.57 27.09 19.29
N TYR A 266 8.02 25.88 19.35
CA TYR A 266 8.27 24.96 20.47
C TYR A 266 9.25 23.84 20.13
N SER A 267 9.51 23.54 18.85
CA SER A 267 10.45 22.50 18.44
C SER A 267 11.15 22.86 17.12
N PRO A 268 12.12 23.81 17.14
CA PRO A 268 12.83 24.23 15.93
C PRO A 268 13.45 23.09 15.14
N GLN A 269 14.01 22.07 15.82
CA GLN A 269 14.61 20.90 15.17
C GLN A 269 13.57 20.09 14.36
N SER A 270 12.37 19.87 14.90
CA SER A 270 11.28 19.19 14.19
C SER A 270 10.75 20.06 13.04
N PHE A 271 10.80 21.38 13.20
CA PHE A 271 10.45 22.31 12.13
C PHE A 271 11.48 22.27 10.98
N ASP A 272 12.77 22.28 11.26
CA ASP A 272 13.84 22.15 10.27
C ASP A 272 13.76 20.80 9.53
N PHE A 273 13.45 19.72 10.25
CA PHE A 273 13.21 18.42 9.64
C PHE A 273 11.98 18.42 8.70
N LEU A 274 10.93 19.14 9.08
CA LEU A 274 9.76 19.34 8.22
C LEU A 274 10.13 20.14 6.96
N LEU A 275 10.84 21.26 7.12
CA LEU A 275 11.33 22.07 6.01
C LEU A 275 12.22 21.27 5.06
N TYR A 276 13.11 20.44 5.59
CA TYR A 276 13.93 19.55 4.78
C TYR A 276 13.09 18.55 3.95
N LYS A 277 11.95 18.07 4.47
CA LYS A 277 11.02 17.24 3.70
C LYS A 277 10.37 18.01 2.54
N PHE A 278 10.06 19.30 2.74
CA PHE A 278 9.46 20.15 1.70
C PHE A 278 10.48 20.71 0.71
N ASP A 279 11.73 20.90 1.09
CA ASP A 279 12.82 21.34 0.20
C ASP A 279 13.01 20.40 -1.00
N PHE A 280 12.67 19.12 -0.84
CA PHE A 280 12.60 18.17 -1.94
C PHE A 280 11.65 18.60 -3.06
N PHE A 281 10.47 19.12 -2.72
CA PHE A 281 9.49 19.57 -3.72
C PHE A 281 9.96 20.83 -4.44
N SER A 282 10.63 21.74 -3.71
CA SER A 282 11.20 22.93 -4.32
C SER A 282 12.32 22.57 -5.31
N LYS A 283 13.20 21.66 -4.95
CA LYS A 283 14.28 21.15 -5.81
C LYS A 283 13.76 20.38 -7.02
N LEU A 284 12.68 19.64 -6.88
CA LEU A 284 12.01 18.95 -7.98
C LEU A 284 11.41 19.96 -9.00
N ILE A 285 10.84 21.06 -8.51
CA ILE A 285 10.24 22.11 -9.35
C ILE A 285 11.32 22.97 -10.02
N THR A 286 12.41 23.28 -9.32
CA THR A 286 13.49 24.13 -9.82
C THR A 286 14.49 23.39 -10.71
N GLY A 287 14.38 22.07 -10.84
CA GLY A 287 15.27 21.27 -11.69
C GLY A 287 16.73 21.27 -11.22
N SER A 288 17.02 21.61 -9.97
CA SER A 288 18.38 21.59 -9.43
C SER A 288 18.94 20.17 -9.46
N GLU A 289 20.17 20.00 -9.96
CA GLU A 289 20.86 18.70 -10.10
C GLU A 289 21.05 17.92 -8.78
N GLN A 290 20.80 18.55 -7.65
CA GLN A 290 20.70 17.89 -6.34
C GLN A 290 19.31 17.28 -6.12
N SER A 291 18.75 16.62 -7.14
CA SER A 291 17.56 15.78 -6.96
C SER A 291 17.85 14.77 -5.84
N SER A 292 16.88 14.54 -4.98
CA SER A 292 17.05 13.61 -3.85
C SER A 292 17.53 12.26 -4.38
N GLY A 293 18.52 11.66 -3.71
CA GLY A 293 19.09 10.37 -4.11
C GLY A 293 18.02 9.30 -4.40
N SER A 294 16.91 9.33 -3.71
CA SER A 294 15.78 8.40 -3.87
C SER A 294 15.09 8.45 -5.27
N VAL A 295 14.95 9.63 -5.90
CA VAL A 295 14.37 9.73 -7.26
C VAL A 295 15.38 9.28 -8.30
N LEU A 296 16.64 9.69 -8.15
CA LEU A 296 17.75 9.27 -9.00
C LEU A 296 17.91 7.75 -9.01
N VAL A 297 17.82 7.12 -7.85
CA VAL A 297 17.85 5.65 -7.74
C VAL A 297 16.82 5.00 -8.61
N ARG A 298 15.56 5.42 -8.51
CA ARG A 298 14.45 4.84 -9.28
C ARG A 298 14.60 5.06 -10.78
N LEU A 299 15.15 6.23 -11.17
CA LEU A 299 15.47 6.50 -12.57
C LEU A 299 16.62 5.62 -13.08
N TYR A 300 17.65 5.42 -12.26
CA TYR A 300 18.74 4.53 -12.62
C TYR A 300 18.30 3.07 -12.67
N GLU A 301 17.47 2.64 -11.73
CA GLU A 301 16.86 1.30 -11.76
C GLU A 301 16.09 1.06 -13.06
N ILE A 302 15.13 1.92 -13.39
CA ILE A 302 14.33 1.72 -14.62
C ILE A 302 15.21 1.75 -15.86
N ARG A 303 16.22 2.63 -15.93
CA ARG A 303 17.15 2.70 -17.04
C ARG A 303 17.97 1.41 -17.18
N ASN A 304 18.47 0.86 -16.07
CA ASN A 304 19.21 -0.40 -16.08
C ASN A 304 18.31 -1.59 -16.39
N ILE A 305 17.08 -1.63 -15.89
CA ILE A 305 16.09 -2.67 -16.20
C ILE A 305 15.75 -2.65 -17.70
N ILE A 306 15.51 -1.49 -18.29
CA ILE A 306 15.25 -1.33 -19.72
C ILE A 306 16.49 -1.75 -20.52
N GLY A 307 17.69 -1.28 -20.15
CA GLY A 307 18.93 -1.64 -20.82
C GLY A 307 19.18 -3.15 -20.81
N ALA A 308 19.02 -3.80 -19.66
CA ALA A 308 19.11 -5.26 -19.55
C ALA A 308 18.05 -5.97 -20.42
N SER A 309 16.84 -5.40 -20.51
CA SER A 309 15.74 -5.96 -21.30
C SER A 309 15.99 -5.86 -22.81
N ILE A 310 16.59 -4.76 -23.26
CA ILE A 310 16.91 -4.54 -24.69
C ILE A 310 17.93 -5.59 -25.19
N ASN A 311 18.89 -5.98 -24.36
CA ASN A 311 19.91 -6.95 -24.73
C ASN A 311 19.35 -8.34 -25.10
N TYR A 312 18.18 -8.68 -24.59
CA TYR A 312 17.51 -9.98 -24.83
C TYR A 312 16.17 -9.86 -25.55
N ILE A 313 15.63 -8.67 -25.74
CA ILE A 313 14.35 -8.31 -26.38
C ILE A 313 13.11 -8.89 -25.65
N TYR A 314 13.05 -10.22 -25.40
CA TYR A 314 11.88 -10.84 -24.77
C TYR A 314 11.49 -10.25 -23.41
N PRO A 315 12.44 -9.79 -22.53
CA PRO A 315 12.05 -9.25 -21.23
C PRO A 315 11.28 -7.93 -21.30
N ILE A 316 11.35 -7.21 -22.44
CA ILE A 316 10.53 -6.01 -22.65
C ILE A 316 9.04 -6.38 -22.52
N PHE A 317 8.65 -7.55 -23.06
CA PHE A 317 7.26 -7.99 -23.10
C PHE A 317 6.86 -8.79 -21.87
N VAL A 318 7.68 -9.77 -21.47
CA VAL A 318 7.34 -10.75 -20.41
C VAL A 318 8.22 -10.66 -19.16
N GLY A 319 9.16 -9.73 -19.11
CA GLY A 319 10.10 -9.57 -18.00
C GLY A 319 11.12 -10.71 -17.87
N PHE A 320 11.85 -10.70 -16.75
CA PHE A 320 12.79 -11.76 -16.39
C PHE A 320 12.15 -12.87 -15.54
N GLY A 321 10.86 -12.82 -15.27
CA GLY A 321 10.15 -13.80 -14.46
C GLY A 321 10.42 -13.70 -12.96
N PHE A 322 9.96 -14.71 -12.23
CA PHE A 322 10.20 -14.82 -10.79
C PHE A 322 11.70 -15.00 -10.49
N GLY A 323 12.19 -14.27 -9.50
CA GLY A 323 13.61 -14.29 -9.14
C GLY A 323 14.53 -13.53 -10.08
N GLY A 324 14.03 -13.03 -11.22
CA GLY A 324 14.82 -12.24 -12.17
C GLY A 324 15.44 -10.99 -11.52
N TYR A 325 16.64 -10.61 -11.93
CA TYR A 325 17.39 -9.48 -11.40
C TYR A 325 17.85 -8.52 -12.49
N PHE A 326 18.15 -7.30 -12.10
CA PHE A 326 18.88 -6.32 -12.91
C PHE A 326 20.23 -6.00 -12.26
N ASP A 327 21.12 -5.39 -13.01
CA ASP A 327 22.42 -4.91 -12.56
C ASP A 327 22.57 -3.41 -12.90
N PHE A 328 23.50 -2.72 -12.25
CA PHE A 328 23.82 -1.32 -12.53
C PHE A 328 24.95 -1.17 -13.56
N SER A 329 25.04 -2.07 -14.54
CA SER A 329 26.10 -2.05 -15.55
C SER A 329 26.03 -0.85 -16.49
N LEU A 330 24.83 -0.32 -16.75
CA LEU A 330 24.62 0.79 -17.68
C LEU A 330 24.91 2.16 -17.06
N THR A 331 24.52 2.39 -15.81
CA THR A 331 24.63 3.71 -15.14
C THR A 331 25.70 3.79 -14.07
N GLY A 332 26.29 2.64 -13.68
CA GLY A 332 27.06 2.51 -12.46
C GLY A 332 26.17 2.51 -11.21
N PHE A 333 26.65 1.90 -10.14
CA PHE A 333 25.97 1.92 -8.86
C PHE A 333 26.08 3.33 -8.25
N PRO A 334 24.97 4.00 -7.89
CA PRO A 334 25.02 5.35 -7.35
C PRO A 334 25.58 5.30 -5.92
N ILE A 335 26.86 5.71 -5.76
CA ILE A 335 27.63 5.62 -4.52
C ILE A 335 27.00 6.42 -3.37
N ASN A 336 26.24 7.48 -3.68
CA ASN A 336 25.55 8.32 -2.70
C ASN A 336 24.25 7.71 -2.13
N LEU A 337 23.87 6.51 -2.60
CA LEU A 337 22.81 5.76 -1.97
C LEU A 337 23.40 5.11 -0.73
N GLY A 338 22.84 5.45 0.41
CA GLY A 338 23.19 4.77 1.65
C GLY A 338 23.09 3.26 1.44
N ILE A 339 24.08 2.52 1.94
CA ILE A 339 24.14 1.04 1.95
C ILE A 339 22.86 0.40 2.51
N SER A 340 22.02 1.20 3.18
CA SER A 340 20.76 0.80 3.81
C SER A 340 19.66 0.33 2.83
N ASP A 341 19.72 0.72 1.56
CA ASP A 341 18.61 0.44 0.62
C ASP A 341 18.72 -0.93 -0.08
N TYR A 342 19.96 -1.47 -0.19
CA TYR A 342 20.22 -2.80 -0.72
C TYR A 342 21.08 -3.63 0.22
N SER A 343 20.93 -4.93 0.19
CA SER A 343 21.77 -5.81 1.00
C SER A 343 23.23 -5.79 0.50
N PHE A 344 24.16 -5.96 1.41
CA PHE A 344 25.59 -6.02 1.09
C PHE A 344 25.92 -7.08 0.01
N ASN A 345 25.22 -8.22 0.05
CA ASN A 345 25.37 -9.29 -0.95
C ASN A 345 24.87 -8.87 -2.34
N GLU A 346 23.77 -8.12 -2.45
CA GLU A 346 23.27 -7.59 -3.72
C GLU A 346 24.27 -6.61 -4.33
N ILE A 347 24.85 -5.75 -3.49
CA ILE A 347 25.86 -4.76 -3.92
C ILE A 347 27.14 -5.46 -4.41
N LEU A 348 27.68 -6.43 -3.62
CA LEU A 348 28.88 -7.17 -3.99
C LEU A 348 28.72 -7.97 -5.31
N GLN A 349 27.56 -8.56 -5.50
CA GLN A 349 27.28 -9.35 -6.70
C GLN A 349 26.79 -8.50 -7.87
N ASN A 350 26.50 -7.22 -7.67
CA ASN A 350 25.80 -6.34 -8.61
C ASN A 350 24.52 -6.99 -9.19
N LYS A 351 23.71 -7.63 -8.30
CA LYS A 351 22.49 -8.34 -8.66
C LYS A 351 21.34 -7.90 -7.77
N PHE A 352 20.40 -7.15 -8.33
CA PHE A 352 19.32 -6.49 -7.59
C PHE A 352 17.97 -7.09 -8.00
N VAL A 353 17.33 -7.79 -7.07
CA VAL A 353 16.09 -8.55 -7.33
C VAL A 353 14.86 -7.66 -7.12
N ARG A 354 14.97 -6.66 -6.25
CA ARG A 354 13.86 -5.80 -5.84
C ARG A 354 14.21 -4.32 -6.03
N PRO A 355 13.78 -3.71 -7.14
CA PRO A 355 13.89 -2.26 -7.29
C PRO A 355 13.02 -1.52 -6.26
N HIS A 356 13.35 -0.28 -5.93
CA HIS A 356 12.65 0.54 -4.92
C HIS A 356 11.21 0.90 -5.29
N SER A 357 10.89 0.91 -6.58
CA SER A 357 9.53 1.14 -7.07
C SER A 357 8.83 -0.17 -7.39
N PHE A 358 7.61 -0.35 -6.88
CA PHE A 358 6.81 -1.53 -7.21
C PHE A 358 6.48 -1.62 -8.71
N THR A 359 6.31 -0.47 -9.38
CA THR A 359 6.10 -0.41 -10.83
C THR A 359 7.33 -0.95 -11.58
N ASN A 360 8.56 -0.55 -11.16
CA ASN A 360 9.81 -1.07 -11.71
C ASN A 360 9.93 -2.59 -11.46
N TYR A 361 9.50 -3.06 -10.29
CA TYR A 361 9.47 -4.47 -9.97
C TYR A 361 8.53 -5.26 -10.89
N ILE A 362 7.32 -4.78 -11.12
CA ILE A 362 6.37 -5.42 -12.04
C ILE A 362 6.94 -5.49 -13.45
N PHE A 363 7.56 -4.39 -13.92
CA PHE A 363 8.20 -4.37 -15.22
C PHE A 363 9.41 -5.30 -15.29
N LEU A 364 10.26 -5.34 -14.27
CA LEU A 364 11.38 -6.28 -14.18
C LEU A 364 10.91 -7.73 -14.28
N LYS A 365 9.84 -8.09 -13.54
CA LYS A 365 9.38 -9.49 -13.47
C LYS A 365 8.54 -9.91 -14.65
N GLY A 366 7.65 -9.05 -15.14
CA GLY A 366 6.64 -9.43 -16.13
C GLY A 366 6.57 -8.54 -17.37
N GLY A 367 7.51 -7.62 -17.54
CA GLY A 367 7.56 -6.73 -18.71
C GLY A 367 6.31 -5.88 -18.89
N LEU A 368 6.07 -5.46 -20.12
CA LEU A 368 4.90 -4.66 -20.48
C LEU A 368 3.58 -5.42 -20.27
N ILE A 369 3.55 -6.73 -20.49
CA ILE A 369 2.32 -7.53 -20.34
C ILE A 369 1.82 -7.47 -18.90
N PHE A 370 2.70 -7.69 -17.92
CA PHE A 370 2.31 -7.65 -16.52
C PHE A 370 2.04 -6.22 -16.04
N LEU A 371 2.80 -5.24 -16.53
CA LEU A 371 2.57 -3.84 -16.20
C LEU A 371 1.20 -3.37 -16.68
N ILE A 372 0.83 -3.64 -17.93
CA ILE A 372 -0.48 -3.28 -18.49
C ILE A 372 -1.61 -4.01 -17.75
N TYR A 373 -1.43 -5.31 -17.48
CA TYR A 373 -2.38 -6.08 -16.69
C TYR A 373 -2.60 -5.46 -15.30
N TYR A 374 -1.52 -5.15 -14.60
CA TYR A 374 -1.56 -4.57 -13.26
C TYR A 374 -2.28 -3.21 -13.22
N LEU A 375 -1.93 -2.32 -14.13
CA LEU A 375 -2.60 -1.01 -14.27
C LEU A 375 -4.07 -1.19 -14.63
N GLY A 376 -4.40 -2.13 -15.52
CA GLY A 376 -5.77 -2.49 -15.86
C GLY A 376 -6.58 -2.97 -14.66
N VAL A 377 -5.98 -3.78 -13.78
CA VAL A 377 -6.63 -4.27 -12.55
C VAL A 377 -6.85 -3.12 -11.56
N ILE A 378 -5.91 -2.18 -11.43
CA ILE A 378 -6.09 -0.97 -10.61
C ILE A 378 -7.25 -0.13 -11.13
N LEU A 379 -7.29 0.13 -12.45
CA LEU A 379 -8.39 0.87 -13.08
C LEU A 379 -9.74 0.15 -12.90
N LEU A 380 -9.75 -1.17 -12.99
CA LEU A 380 -10.93 -1.98 -12.71
C LEU A 380 -11.41 -1.76 -11.26
N PHE A 381 -10.50 -1.77 -10.30
CA PHE A 381 -10.82 -1.54 -8.89
C PHE A 381 -11.39 -0.13 -8.65
N MET A 382 -10.77 0.89 -9.24
CA MET A 382 -11.28 2.27 -9.20
C MET A 382 -12.69 2.36 -9.79
N ASN A 383 -12.90 1.78 -10.98
CA ASN A 383 -14.20 1.80 -11.66
C ASN A 383 -15.29 1.09 -10.86
N GLN A 384 -14.99 -0.09 -10.27
CA GLN A 384 -15.95 -0.80 -9.43
C GLN A 384 -16.28 0.00 -8.16
N SER A 385 -15.30 0.59 -7.53
CA SER A 385 -15.48 1.46 -6.35
C SER A 385 -16.37 2.67 -6.70
N TYR A 386 -16.12 3.32 -7.83
CA TYR A 386 -16.92 4.45 -8.33
C TYR A 386 -18.38 4.04 -8.59
N LYS A 387 -18.61 2.92 -9.27
CA LYS A 387 -19.96 2.39 -9.52
C LYS A 387 -20.72 2.14 -8.23
N MET A 388 -20.06 1.56 -7.22
CA MET A 388 -20.67 1.29 -5.93
C MET A 388 -20.96 2.57 -5.14
N MET A 389 -20.06 3.58 -5.19
CA MET A 389 -20.32 4.91 -4.63
C MET A 389 -21.55 5.54 -5.25
N LYS A 390 -21.64 5.57 -6.58
CA LYS A 390 -22.79 6.13 -7.31
C LYS A 390 -24.10 5.46 -6.92
N LYS A 391 -24.14 4.12 -6.88
CA LYS A 391 -25.32 3.35 -6.44
C LYS A 391 -25.72 3.70 -5.01
N THR A 392 -24.74 3.83 -4.10
CA THR A 392 -25.02 4.15 -2.68
C THR A 392 -25.57 5.56 -2.52
N LEU A 393 -25.14 6.52 -3.34
CA LEU A 393 -25.66 7.89 -3.31
C LEU A 393 -27.11 7.99 -3.82
N ILE A 394 -27.51 7.13 -4.73
CA ILE A 394 -28.91 7.09 -5.22
C ILE A 394 -29.85 6.56 -4.14
N ILE A 395 -29.42 5.56 -3.35
CA ILE A 395 -30.26 4.85 -2.38
C ILE A 395 -30.16 5.46 -0.98
N GLY A 396 -29.02 6.08 -0.65
CA GLY A 396 -28.68 6.50 0.70
C GLY A 396 -28.02 7.87 0.76
N THR A 397 -27.23 8.09 1.81
CA THR A 397 -26.51 9.35 2.06
C THR A 397 -25.00 9.15 1.97
N ILE A 398 -24.27 10.24 1.72
CA ILE A 398 -22.81 10.28 1.80
C ILE A 398 -22.28 9.88 3.19
N TYR A 399 -23.13 9.94 4.20
CA TYR A 399 -22.77 9.57 5.59
C TYR A 399 -22.86 8.08 5.87
N SER A 400 -23.33 7.26 4.90
CA SER A 400 -23.43 5.82 5.08
C SER A 400 -22.05 5.18 5.25
N LYS A 401 -21.99 4.09 6.02
CA LYS A 401 -20.75 3.34 6.23
C LYS A 401 -20.24 2.74 4.92
N GLU A 402 -21.16 2.28 4.08
CA GLU A 402 -20.86 1.70 2.77
C GLU A 402 -20.20 2.72 1.83
N PHE A 403 -20.75 3.93 1.73
CA PHE A 403 -20.17 4.97 0.90
C PHE A 403 -18.72 5.25 1.28
N LYS A 404 -18.43 5.34 2.58
CA LYS A 404 -17.08 5.58 3.10
C LYS A 404 -16.11 4.48 2.71
N VAL A 405 -16.54 3.20 2.79
CA VAL A 405 -15.69 2.08 2.38
C VAL A 405 -15.42 2.11 0.88
N TYR A 406 -16.41 2.42 0.05
CA TYR A 406 -16.21 2.49 -1.40
C TYR A 406 -15.31 3.67 -1.79
N LEU A 407 -15.44 4.80 -1.11
CA LEU A 407 -14.56 5.95 -1.29
C LEU A 407 -13.12 5.61 -0.86
N PHE A 408 -12.97 4.90 0.27
CA PHE A 408 -11.68 4.36 0.66
C PHE A 408 -11.08 3.43 -0.40
N CYS A 409 -11.84 2.47 -0.91
CA CYS A 409 -11.37 1.56 -1.96
C CYS A 409 -10.89 2.31 -3.21
N PHE A 410 -11.60 3.36 -3.61
CA PHE A 410 -11.21 4.19 -4.75
C PHE A 410 -9.86 4.87 -4.52
N LEU A 411 -9.64 5.49 -3.37
CA LEU A 411 -8.38 6.15 -3.04
C LEU A 411 -7.25 5.15 -2.78
N TYR A 412 -7.57 4.03 -2.15
CA TYR A 412 -6.61 2.96 -1.89
C TYR A 412 -6.02 2.37 -3.17
N ALA A 413 -6.80 2.33 -4.27
CA ALA A 413 -6.30 1.90 -5.57
C ALA A 413 -5.10 2.74 -6.05
N VAL A 414 -5.08 4.03 -5.73
CA VAL A 414 -3.94 4.92 -6.08
C VAL A 414 -2.69 4.54 -5.32
N PHE A 415 -2.83 4.22 -4.02
CA PHE A 415 -1.70 3.72 -3.22
C PHE A 415 -1.14 2.41 -3.76
N CYS A 416 -2.01 1.55 -4.29
CA CYS A 416 -1.59 0.28 -4.84
C CYS A 416 -0.67 0.41 -6.06
N VAL A 417 -0.62 1.57 -6.74
CA VAL A 417 0.30 1.77 -7.87
C VAL A 417 1.76 1.60 -7.47
N ASN A 418 2.15 2.04 -6.28
CA ASN A 418 3.57 2.02 -5.88
C ASN A 418 3.88 1.37 -4.52
N MET A 419 2.88 0.97 -3.73
CA MET A 419 3.10 0.52 -2.34
C MET A 419 2.78 -0.95 -2.08
N PHE A 420 2.90 -1.81 -3.08
CA PHE A 420 2.42 -3.19 -3.04
C PHE A 420 3.39 -4.23 -2.46
N TRP A 421 4.49 -3.78 -1.84
CA TRP A 421 5.54 -4.68 -1.35
C TRP A 421 5.12 -5.61 -0.22
N GLN A 422 4.10 -5.23 0.54
CA GLN A 422 3.71 -6.01 1.70
C GLN A 422 2.58 -6.99 1.38
N PRO A 423 2.68 -8.23 1.83
CA PRO A 423 1.66 -9.25 1.64
C PRO A 423 0.26 -8.80 2.07
N MET A 424 0.18 -7.95 3.12
CA MET A 424 -1.06 -7.38 3.59
C MET A 424 -1.76 -6.53 2.52
N HIS A 425 -1.03 -5.65 1.83
CA HIS A 425 -1.61 -4.80 0.81
C HIS A 425 -2.14 -5.63 -0.37
N ILE A 426 -1.40 -6.65 -0.77
CA ILE A 426 -1.79 -7.57 -1.83
C ILE A 426 -3.07 -8.32 -1.43
N PHE A 427 -3.11 -8.85 -0.20
CA PHE A 427 -4.28 -9.52 0.34
C PHE A 427 -5.49 -8.58 0.39
N LEU A 428 -5.33 -7.40 0.98
CA LEU A 428 -6.40 -6.42 1.15
C LEU A 428 -6.96 -5.95 -0.20
N PHE A 429 -6.07 -5.67 -1.16
CA PHE A 429 -6.45 -5.28 -2.52
C PHE A 429 -7.25 -6.37 -3.20
N ALA A 430 -6.71 -7.59 -3.26
CA ALA A 430 -7.37 -8.72 -3.89
C ALA A 430 -8.72 -9.03 -3.23
N PHE A 431 -8.78 -8.97 -1.90
CA PHE A 431 -9.99 -9.17 -1.12
C PHE A 431 -11.05 -8.11 -1.45
N LEU A 432 -10.70 -6.82 -1.39
CA LEU A 432 -11.63 -5.72 -1.64
C LEU A 432 -12.11 -5.69 -3.09
N LEU A 433 -11.20 -5.84 -4.07
CA LEU A 433 -11.56 -5.89 -5.49
C LEU A 433 -12.59 -6.98 -5.77
N ASN A 434 -12.31 -8.21 -5.31
CA ASN A 434 -13.22 -9.34 -5.56
C ASN A 434 -14.56 -9.17 -4.83
N LEU A 435 -14.53 -8.62 -3.61
CA LEU A 435 -15.75 -8.31 -2.88
C LEU A 435 -16.64 -7.31 -3.63
N LEU A 436 -16.04 -6.26 -4.23
CA LEU A 436 -16.78 -5.27 -5.01
C LEU A 436 -17.34 -5.87 -6.30
N LEU A 437 -16.56 -6.69 -7.01
CA LEU A 437 -17.02 -7.40 -8.21
C LEU A 437 -18.23 -8.26 -7.90
N LEU A 438 -18.20 -9.06 -6.84
CA LEU A 438 -19.27 -9.95 -6.42
C LEU A 438 -20.53 -9.20 -5.95
N LYS A 439 -20.37 -8.10 -5.21
CA LYS A 439 -21.49 -7.28 -4.75
C LYS A 439 -22.19 -6.52 -5.88
N ASN A 440 -21.43 -6.13 -6.92
CA ASN A 440 -22.01 -5.45 -8.08
C ASN A 440 -22.93 -6.38 -8.90
N ILE A 441 -22.56 -7.66 -9.04
CA ILE A 441 -23.32 -8.65 -9.80
C ILE A 441 -24.67 -8.98 -9.16
N LYS A 442 -24.71 -9.11 -7.83
CA LYS A 442 -25.96 -9.47 -7.11
C LYS A 442 -27.02 -8.37 -7.10
N ARG A 443 -26.67 -7.14 -7.47
CA ARG A 443 -27.58 -5.99 -7.43
C ARG A 443 -28.04 -5.55 -8.83
N ASN A 444 -27.59 -6.23 -9.88
CA ASN A 444 -28.14 -6.20 -11.24
C ASN A 444 -29.05 -7.39 -11.43
#